data_f93d15b3f5ba5cd247ba3abdace7bd1b
#
_entry.id   f93d15b3f5ba5cd247ba3abdace7bd1b
#
_cell.length_a   1.000
_cell.length_b   1.000
_cell.length_c   1.000
_cell.angle_alpha   90.00
_cell.angle_beta   90.00
_cell.angle_gamma   90.00
#
_symmetry.space_group_name_H-M   'P 1'
#
loop_
_entity.id
_entity.type
_entity.pdbx_description
1 polymer ?
#
loop_
_entity_poly.entity_id
_entity_poly.type
_entity_poly.pdbx_seq_one_letter_code
_entity_poly.pdbx_strand_id
1 'polypeptide(L)'
;MRLVTSCIIAMTVAALPAAAQTGTSLFDGTLSGWDHVGPGAFTADTGVLMTHGGMGLLWYTKRRIGNEVIRVVFWPTDSSSNSGVFIRIPEKPTEPWMPVNKGYEVQIDNAEDEYHVSGVLYSLTKALARPGKARQWNTLEITLDGPHTTVRLNGELVTDYTEGQPVPPKKQTWEPDRGRRPNLGYIGLQNHSDADTVYFKEISVRPLHP
;
A
#
# COMPACT_ATOMS: atom_id res chain seq x y z
N MET A 1 53.11 20.90 42.37
CA MET A 1 51.85 21.03 41.66
C MET A 1 51.82 19.97 40.57
N ARG A 2 51.11 18.84 40.82
CA ARG A 2 51.05 17.70 39.85
C ARG A 2 49.74 17.82 39.08
N LEU A 3 49.84 17.97 37.76
CA LEU A 3 48.67 17.93 36.86
C LEU A 3 48.24 16.45 36.70
N VAL A 4 47.00 16.16 37.02
CA VAL A 4 46.35 14.89 36.71
C VAL A 4 45.57 15.07 35.39
N THR A 5 46.06 14.41 34.34
CA THR A 5 45.39 14.40 33.02
C THR A 5 44.35 13.25 33.04
N SER A 6 43.05 13.60 33.08
CA SER A 6 41.98 12.62 32.93
C SER A 6 41.76 12.29 31.44
N CYS A 7 42.05 11.05 31.06
CA CYS A 7 41.65 10.51 29.75
C CYS A 7 40.16 10.09 29.79
N ILE A 8 39.33 10.76 29.04
CA ILE A 8 37.95 10.36 28.78
C ILE A 8 37.97 9.37 27.61
N ILE A 9 37.69 8.10 27.87
CA ILE A 9 37.50 7.08 26.84
C ILE A 9 36.04 7.19 26.35
N ALA A 10 35.85 7.70 25.14
CA ALA A 10 34.56 7.70 24.46
C ALA A 10 34.26 6.29 23.94
N MET A 11 33.33 5.57 24.57
CA MET A 11 32.78 4.33 24.04
C MET A 11 31.83 4.65 22.87
N THR A 12 32.23 4.38 21.64
CA THR A 12 31.35 4.36 20.49
C THR A 12 30.54 3.07 20.49
N VAL A 13 29.27 3.15 20.82
CA VAL A 13 28.32 2.04 20.64
C VAL A 13 28.02 1.94 19.16
N ALA A 14 28.60 0.95 18.48
CA ALA A 14 28.22 0.61 17.12
C ALA A 14 26.81 0.00 17.14
N ALA A 15 25.82 0.70 16.58
CA ALA A 15 24.49 0.14 16.34
C ALA A 15 24.64 -0.97 15.29
N LEU A 16 24.36 -2.21 15.68
CA LEU A 16 24.24 -3.33 14.75
C LEU A 16 23.09 -3.03 13.79
N PRO A 17 23.25 -3.25 12.47
CA PRO A 17 22.14 -3.13 11.55
C PRO A 17 21.06 -4.15 11.94
N ALA A 18 19.83 -3.68 12.19
CA ALA A 18 18.70 -4.58 12.39
C ALA A 18 18.61 -5.49 11.17
N ALA A 19 18.67 -6.80 11.38
CA ALA A 19 18.49 -7.77 10.31
C ALA A 19 17.14 -7.47 9.64
N ALA A 20 17.17 -7.16 8.35
CA ALA A 20 15.96 -6.91 7.58
C ALA A 20 15.13 -8.20 7.64
N GLN A 21 13.98 -8.14 8.30
CA GLN A 21 13.08 -9.28 8.42
C GLN A 21 12.62 -9.65 7.00
N THR A 22 12.99 -10.83 6.53
CA THR A 22 12.65 -11.29 5.17
C THR A 22 11.14 -11.49 5.06
N GLY A 23 10.49 -10.69 4.21
CA GLY A 23 9.07 -10.84 3.93
C GLY A 23 8.79 -12.07 3.07
N THR A 24 7.56 -12.57 3.16
CA THR A 24 7.04 -13.58 2.22
C THR A 24 6.56 -12.89 0.96
N SER A 25 7.09 -13.28 -0.20
CA SER A 25 6.58 -12.79 -1.49
C SER A 25 5.18 -13.31 -1.73
N LEU A 26 4.27 -12.44 -2.14
CA LEU A 26 2.93 -12.79 -2.62
C LEU A 26 2.87 -12.82 -4.15
N PHE A 27 3.80 -12.16 -4.83
CA PHE A 27 3.97 -12.16 -6.27
C PHE A 27 5.35 -12.75 -6.63
N ASP A 28 5.34 -13.89 -7.28
CA ASP A 28 6.53 -14.65 -7.69
C ASP A 28 6.91 -14.45 -9.15
N GLY A 29 6.32 -13.46 -9.81
CA GLY A 29 6.45 -13.23 -11.26
C GLY A 29 5.34 -13.89 -12.08
N THR A 30 4.42 -14.59 -11.43
CA THR A 30 3.25 -15.22 -12.06
C THR A 30 1.96 -14.78 -11.36
N LEU A 31 0.81 -15.10 -11.97
CA LEU A 31 -0.51 -14.87 -11.35
C LEU A 31 -0.95 -16.01 -10.43
N SER A 32 -0.06 -16.95 -10.11
CA SER A 32 -0.39 -18.07 -9.21
C SER A 32 -0.76 -17.57 -7.82
N GLY A 33 -1.96 -17.91 -7.35
CA GLY A 33 -2.47 -17.44 -6.06
C GLY A 33 -3.18 -16.10 -6.10
N TRP A 34 -3.39 -15.58 -7.29
CA TRP A 34 -4.19 -14.40 -7.55
C TRP A 34 -5.40 -14.76 -8.40
N ASP A 35 -6.50 -14.07 -8.21
CA ASP A 35 -7.73 -14.17 -9.00
C ASP A 35 -8.17 -12.78 -9.43
N HIS A 36 -8.96 -12.71 -10.49
CA HIS A 36 -9.29 -11.47 -11.15
C HIS A 36 -10.80 -11.31 -11.29
N VAL A 37 -11.28 -10.08 -11.11
CA VAL A 37 -12.66 -9.67 -11.39
C VAL A 37 -12.69 -8.32 -12.10
N GLY A 38 -13.64 -8.15 -13.00
CA GLY A 38 -13.84 -6.94 -13.81
C GLY A 38 -13.33 -7.06 -15.23
N PRO A 39 -13.61 -6.05 -16.08
CA PRO A 39 -13.22 -6.05 -17.50
C PRO A 39 -11.74 -5.78 -17.75
N GLY A 40 -11.06 -5.02 -16.85
CA GLY A 40 -9.63 -4.75 -16.96
C GLY A 40 -8.79 -6.00 -16.72
N ALA A 41 -7.54 -5.98 -17.13
CA ALA A 41 -6.65 -7.14 -17.07
C ALA A 41 -5.31 -6.82 -16.40
N PHE A 42 -4.62 -7.90 -16.04
CA PHE A 42 -3.27 -7.86 -15.44
C PHE A 42 -2.41 -8.88 -16.18
N THR A 43 -1.26 -8.45 -16.66
CA THR A 43 -0.30 -9.32 -17.36
C THR A 43 0.99 -9.39 -16.54
N ALA A 44 1.45 -10.60 -16.26
CA ALA A 44 2.74 -10.85 -15.63
C ALA A 44 3.76 -11.26 -16.72
N ASP A 45 4.82 -10.48 -16.85
CA ASP A 45 5.92 -10.76 -17.78
C ASP A 45 7.26 -10.41 -17.11
N THR A 46 8.24 -11.32 -17.25
CA THR A 46 9.61 -11.14 -16.72
C THR A 46 9.70 -10.64 -15.28
N GLY A 47 8.78 -11.09 -14.40
CA GLY A 47 8.74 -10.69 -13.00
C GLY A 47 8.10 -9.33 -12.73
N VAL A 48 7.43 -8.75 -13.71
CA VAL A 48 6.71 -7.48 -13.59
C VAL A 48 5.24 -7.71 -13.94
N LEU A 49 4.35 -7.21 -13.11
CA LEU A 49 2.91 -7.18 -13.33
C LEU A 49 2.53 -5.82 -13.93
N MET A 50 1.66 -5.81 -14.93
CA MET A 50 1.18 -4.61 -15.62
C MET A 50 -0.35 -4.58 -15.64
N THR A 51 -0.94 -3.42 -15.34
CA THR A 51 -2.38 -3.16 -15.49
C THR A 51 -2.71 -2.71 -16.91
N HIS A 52 -3.87 -3.11 -17.46
CA HIS A 52 -4.37 -2.63 -18.74
C HIS A 52 -5.87 -2.96 -18.93
N GLY A 53 -6.56 -2.22 -19.77
CA GLY A 53 -7.88 -2.59 -20.32
C GLY A 53 -9.07 -2.38 -19.37
N GLY A 54 -9.16 -1.24 -18.67
CA GLY A 54 -10.36 -0.84 -17.94
C GLY A 54 -10.38 -1.24 -16.46
N MET A 55 -11.52 -0.99 -15.80
CA MET A 55 -11.67 -1.24 -14.36
C MET A 55 -11.57 -2.74 -14.04
N GLY A 56 -10.63 -3.08 -13.18
CA GLY A 56 -10.38 -4.45 -12.76
C GLY A 56 -9.73 -4.55 -11.39
N LEU A 57 -9.85 -5.71 -10.81
CA LEU A 57 -9.23 -6.04 -9.52
C LEU A 57 -8.48 -7.36 -9.65
N LEU A 58 -7.22 -7.37 -9.27
CA LEU A 58 -6.44 -8.58 -9.03
C LEU A 58 -6.30 -8.76 -7.51
N TRP A 59 -6.80 -9.85 -6.93
CA TRP A 59 -6.80 -10.05 -5.49
C TRP A 59 -6.11 -11.35 -5.08
N TYR A 60 -5.43 -11.34 -3.92
CA TYR A 60 -4.67 -12.48 -3.41
C TYR A 60 -5.60 -13.48 -2.72
N THR A 61 -5.63 -14.73 -3.21
CA THR A 61 -6.63 -15.75 -2.84
C THR A 61 -6.21 -16.65 -1.69
N LYS A 62 -4.90 -16.77 -1.43
CA LYS A 62 -4.37 -17.83 -0.54
C LYS A 62 -4.72 -17.60 0.92
N ARG A 63 -4.76 -16.35 1.39
CA ARG A 63 -5.11 -15.98 2.76
C ARG A 63 -5.52 -14.53 2.90
N ARG A 64 -6.11 -14.20 4.03
CA ARG A 64 -6.32 -12.82 4.47
C ARG A 64 -5.05 -12.30 5.14
N ILE A 65 -4.87 -10.98 5.11
CA ILE A 65 -3.77 -10.25 5.70
C ILE A 65 -4.30 -9.43 6.89
N GLY A 66 -3.57 -9.46 8.00
CA GLY A 66 -3.93 -8.79 9.26
C GLY A 66 -2.77 -8.00 9.84
N ASN A 67 -2.26 -8.35 11.03
CA ASN A 67 -1.16 -7.65 11.72
C ASN A 67 0.18 -7.89 11.01
N GLU A 68 0.35 -7.23 9.87
CA GLU A 68 1.49 -7.40 8.97
C GLU A 68 1.85 -6.08 8.31
N VAL A 69 3.06 -6.00 7.80
CA VAL A 69 3.50 -4.94 6.90
C VAL A 69 3.44 -5.48 5.48
N ILE A 70 2.65 -4.82 4.63
CA ILE A 70 2.57 -5.08 3.20
C ILE A 70 3.52 -4.13 2.51
N ARG A 71 4.41 -4.66 1.69
CA ARG A 71 5.32 -3.87 0.85
C ARG A 71 4.94 -4.06 -0.61
N VAL A 72 4.76 -2.94 -1.32
CA VAL A 72 4.46 -2.93 -2.76
C VAL A 72 5.42 -1.98 -3.46
N VAL A 73 6.10 -2.48 -4.50
CA VAL A 73 6.96 -1.65 -5.35
C VAL A 73 6.30 -1.49 -6.70
N PHE A 74 5.96 -0.25 -7.06
CA PHE A 74 5.17 0.09 -8.23
C PHE A 74 5.79 1.22 -9.05
N TRP A 75 5.41 1.30 -10.33
CA TRP A 75 5.84 2.33 -11.26
C TRP A 75 4.63 2.86 -12.03
N PRO A 76 4.18 4.09 -11.77
CA PRO A 76 3.16 4.74 -12.59
C PRO A 76 3.81 5.29 -13.87
N THR A 77 3.18 5.07 -15.02
CA THR A 77 3.71 5.54 -16.32
C THR A 77 3.58 7.05 -16.50
N ASP A 78 2.68 7.68 -15.76
CA ASP A 78 2.48 9.13 -15.71
C ASP A 78 2.10 9.61 -14.32
N SER A 79 2.06 10.94 -14.10
CA SER A 79 1.61 11.54 -12.82
C SER A 79 0.14 11.28 -12.54
N SER A 80 -0.68 11.18 -13.59
CA SER A 80 -2.11 10.90 -13.51
C SER A 80 -2.47 9.41 -13.68
N SER A 81 -1.47 8.51 -13.76
CA SER A 81 -1.75 7.07 -13.77
C SER A 81 -2.41 6.65 -12.47
N ASN A 82 -3.66 6.20 -12.55
CA ASN A 82 -4.49 5.84 -11.42
C ASN A 82 -4.51 4.32 -11.20
N SER A 83 -4.28 3.92 -9.98
CA SER A 83 -4.33 2.56 -9.47
C SER A 83 -4.47 2.59 -7.94
N GLY A 84 -4.45 1.44 -7.30
CA GLY A 84 -4.49 1.36 -5.85
C GLY A 84 -4.13 -0.02 -5.32
N VAL A 85 -3.79 -0.04 -4.03
CA VAL A 85 -3.63 -1.27 -3.26
C VAL A 85 -4.80 -1.38 -2.30
N PHE A 86 -5.69 -2.31 -2.54
CA PHE A 86 -6.80 -2.58 -1.63
C PHE A 86 -6.35 -3.42 -0.44
N ILE A 87 -6.81 -3.03 0.74
CA ILE A 87 -6.57 -3.70 2.02
C ILE A 87 -7.89 -3.90 2.77
N ARG A 88 -7.88 -4.81 3.75
CA ARG A 88 -9.04 -5.06 4.62
C ARG A 88 -10.33 -5.41 3.87
N ILE A 89 -10.24 -6.04 2.70
CA ILE A 89 -11.41 -6.50 1.95
C ILE A 89 -12.09 -7.62 2.77
N PRO A 90 -13.36 -7.46 3.18
CA PRO A 90 -13.98 -8.35 4.18
C PRO A 90 -14.27 -9.76 3.67
N GLU A 91 -14.56 -9.90 2.40
CA GLU A 91 -14.97 -11.14 1.74
C GLU A 91 -14.35 -11.27 0.35
N LYS A 92 -14.46 -12.43 -0.28
CA LYS A 92 -13.96 -12.65 -1.64
C LYS A 92 -14.66 -11.69 -2.61
N PRO A 93 -13.89 -10.89 -3.39
CA PRO A 93 -14.48 -9.97 -4.36
C PRO A 93 -15.25 -10.70 -5.45
N THR A 94 -16.42 -10.18 -5.79
CA THR A 94 -17.24 -10.66 -6.89
C THR A 94 -17.37 -9.64 -8.02
N GLU A 95 -16.93 -8.41 -7.77
CA GLU A 95 -16.90 -7.32 -8.74
C GLU A 95 -15.83 -6.28 -8.32
N PRO A 96 -15.30 -5.46 -9.25
CA PRO A 96 -14.13 -4.61 -8.98
C PRO A 96 -14.41 -3.42 -8.05
N TRP A 97 -15.66 -2.97 -7.91
CA TRP A 97 -16.04 -1.87 -7.02
C TRP A 97 -16.23 -2.27 -5.56
N MET A 98 -16.38 -3.57 -5.29
CA MET A 98 -16.61 -4.04 -3.93
C MET A 98 -15.48 -3.64 -2.97
N PRO A 99 -14.19 -3.76 -3.33
CA PRO A 99 -13.10 -3.32 -2.46
C PRO A 99 -13.06 -1.80 -2.22
N VAL A 100 -13.46 -0.99 -3.21
CA VAL A 100 -13.60 0.46 -3.04
C VAL A 100 -14.61 0.77 -1.93
N ASN A 101 -15.77 0.13 -1.97
CA ASN A 101 -16.85 0.37 -1.01
C ASN A 101 -16.62 -0.26 0.35
N LYS A 102 -16.12 -1.51 0.41
CA LYS A 102 -16.06 -2.33 1.64
C LYS A 102 -14.67 -2.54 2.21
N GLY A 103 -13.62 -2.28 1.44
CA GLY A 103 -12.21 -2.27 1.89
C GLY A 103 -11.70 -0.85 2.08
N TYR A 104 -10.38 -0.70 2.12
CA TYR A 104 -9.68 0.57 1.93
C TYR A 104 -8.80 0.49 0.71
N GLU A 105 -8.80 1.54 -0.08
CA GLU A 105 -7.86 1.74 -1.17
C GLU A 105 -6.71 2.63 -0.69
N VAL A 106 -5.50 2.10 -0.70
CA VAL A 106 -4.28 2.90 -0.61
C VAL A 106 -3.99 3.40 -2.02
N GLN A 107 -4.24 4.67 -2.25
CA GLN A 107 -4.26 5.29 -3.56
C GLN A 107 -2.89 5.29 -4.24
N ILE A 108 -2.89 5.19 -5.56
CA ILE A 108 -1.77 5.44 -6.46
C ILE A 108 -2.26 6.43 -7.53
N ASP A 109 -2.00 7.72 -7.32
CA ASP A 109 -2.20 8.83 -8.24
C ASP A 109 -1.40 10.03 -7.73
N ASN A 110 -0.55 10.63 -8.54
CA ASN A 110 0.31 11.75 -8.10
C ASN A 110 -0.20 13.12 -8.54
N ALA A 111 -1.28 13.17 -9.33
CA ALA A 111 -1.84 14.42 -9.87
C ALA A 111 -2.99 14.97 -9.03
N GLU A 112 -3.58 14.17 -8.14
CA GLU A 112 -4.79 14.46 -7.40
C GLU A 112 -4.58 15.35 -6.15
N ASP A 113 -5.69 15.73 -5.52
CA ASP A 113 -5.71 16.52 -4.30
C ASP A 113 -5.22 15.74 -3.05
N GLU A 114 -5.26 16.38 -1.89
CA GLU A 114 -4.74 15.84 -0.64
C GLU A 114 -5.51 14.64 -0.07
N TYR A 115 -6.71 14.34 -0.57
CA TYR A 115 -7.51 13.18 -0.20
C TYR A 115 -7.50 12.05 -1.24
N HIS A 116 -6.87 12.30 -2.39
CA HIS A 116 -6.87 11.39 -3.54
C HIS A 116 -5.46 11.09 -4.07
N VAL A 117 -4.41 11.67 -3.47
CA VAL A 117 -3.02 11.45 -3.89
C VAL A 117 -2.46 10.13 -3.36
N SER A 118 -1.38 9.65 -3.99
CA SER A 118 -0.69 8.40 -3.62
C SER A 118 -0.39 8.27 -2.14
N GLY A 119 -0.77 7.14 -1.56
CA GLY A 119 -0.53 6.76 -0.16
C GLY A 119 -1.63 7.14 0.82
N VAL A 120 -2.66 7.89 0.42
CA VAL A 120 -3.84 8.13 1.27
C VAL A 120 -4.76 6.91 1.28
N LEU A 121 -5.62 6.79 2.29
CA LEU A 121 -6.83 5.99 2.17
C LEU A 121 -7.84 6.83 1.37
N TYR A 122 -8.09 6.41 0.14
CA TYR A 122 -8.84 7.16 -0.88
C TYR A 122 -10.09 7.80 -0.31
N SER A 123 -10.19 9.15 -0.44
CA SER A 123 -11.31 9.97 0.02
C SER A 123 -11.58 9.94 1.55
N LEU A 124 -10.71 9.29 2.34
CA LEU A 124 -10.89 9.14 3.81
C LEU A 124 -9.82 9.88 4.61
N THR A 125 -8.55 9.84 4.17
CA THR A 125 -7.46 10.48 4.90
C THR A 125 -6.79 11.57 4.08
N LYS A 126 -6.38 12.64 4.76
CA LYS A 126 -5.59 13.71 4.16
C LYS A 126 -4.12 13.30 4.14
N ALA A 127 -3.43 13.53 3.04
CA ALA A 127 -2.01 13.26 2.92
C ALA A 127 -1.18 14.11 3.89
N LEU A 128 -0.32 13.46 4.68
CA LEU A 128 0.67 14.12 5.55
C LEU A 128 1.90 14.56 4.75
N ALA A 129 2.19 13.88 3.64
CA ALA A 129 3.28 14.19 2.71
C ALA A 129 2.92 13.72 1.30
N ARG A 130 3.65 14.17 0.27
CA ARG A 130 3.42 13.80 -1.15
C ARG A 130 4.73 13.36 -1.82
N PRO A 131 5.36 12.26 -1.37
CA PRO A 131 6.65 11.81 -1.89
C PRO A 131 6.53 10.94 -3.16
N GLY A 132 5.33 10.76 -3.73
CA GLY A 132 5.09 9.98 -4.93
C GLY A 132 5.81 10.55 -6.16
N LYS A 133 6.35 9.67 -7.00
CA LYS A 133 7.14 10.04 -8.19
C LYS A 133 6.57 9.34 -9.41
N ALA A 134 6.16 10.12 -10.42
CA ALA A 134 5.81 9.58 -11.72
C ALA A 134 7.05 9.06 -12.47
N ARG A 135 6.86 8.05 -13.31
CA ARG A 135 7.92 7.47 -14.15
C ARG A 135 9.15 7.01 -13.36
N GLN A 136 8.94 6.56 -12.14
CA GLN A 136 9.97 5.99 -11.27
C GLN A 136 9.38 4.87 -10.42
N TRP A 137 10.24 3.96 -9.96
CA TRP A 137 9.84 2.98 -8.95
C TRP A 137 9.60 3.67 -7.62
N ASN A 138 8.42 3.44 -7.07
CA ASN A 138 8.00 3.88 -5.74
C ASN A 138 7.81 2.67 -4.84
N THR A 139 7.94 2.88 -3.54
CA THR A 139 7.71 1.85 -2.52
C THR A 139 6.62 2.30 -1.57
N LEU A 140 5.54 1.55 -1.51
CA LEU A 140 4.55 1.60 -0.44
C LEU A 140 4.89 0.59 0.65
N GLU A 141 4.84 1.02 1.90
CA GLU A 141 4.84 0.17 3.08
C GLU A 141 3.56 0.46 3.87
N ILE A 142 2.66 -0.52 3.90
CA ILE A 142 1.36 -0.43 4.55
C ILE A 142 1.40 -1.29 5.80
N THR A 143 1.39 -0.68 6.97
CA THR A 143 1.38 -1.39 8.25
C THR A 143 -0.06 -1.54 8.73
N LEU A 144 -0.45 -2.77 8.99
CA LEU A 144 -1.72 -3.12 9.62
C LEU A 144 -1.44 -3.59 11.05
N ASP A 145 -1.90 -2.83 12.05
CA ASP A 145 -1.75 -3.14 13.47
C ASP A 145 -3.11 -3.06 14.17
N GLY A 146 -3.82 -4.18 14.24
CA GLY A 146 -5.19 -4.20 14.71
C GLY A 146 -6.05 -3.18 13.95
N PRO A 147 -6.66 -2.21 14.63
CA PRO A 147 -7.45 -1.15 14.01
C PRO A 147 -6.62 -0.03 13.37
N HIS A 148 -5.32 0.00 13.61
CA HIS A 148 -4.43 1.06 13.15
C HIS A 148 -3.85 0.71 11.77
N THR A 149 -3.79 1.69 10.87
CA THR A 149 -3.21 1.59 9.54
C THR A 149 -2.28 2.77 9.30
N THR A 150 -1.01 2.51 9.04
CA THR A 150 -0.09 3.54 8.57
C THR A 150 0.39 3.22 7.16
N VAL A 151 0.60 4.26 6.36
CA VAL A 151 1.16 4.14 5.02
C VAL A 151 2.38 5.03 4.90
N ARG A 152 3.51 4.43 4.51
CA ARG A 152 4.70 5.14 4.09
C ARG A 152 4.87 4.97 2.59
N LEU A 153 5.14 6.08 1.91
CA LEU A 153 5.49 6.09 0.50
C LEU A 153 6.91 6.64 0.38
N ASN A 154 7.81 5.86 -0.23
CA ASN A 154 9.24 6.20 -0.35
C ASN A 154 9.90 6.55 1.01
N GLY A 155 9.45 5.90 2.10
CA GLY A 155 9.93 6.11 3.46
C GLY A 155 9.24 7.24 4.23
N GLU A 156 8.50 8.14 3.59
CA GLU A 156 7.78 9.23 4.26
C GLU A 156 6.37 8.79 4.68
N LEU A 157 5.94 9.19 5.87
CA LEU A 157 4.60 8.91 6.38
C LEU A 157 3.57 9.77 5.62
N VAL A 158 2.63 9.09 4.97
CA VAL A 158 1.54 9.73 4.21
C VAL A 158 0.21 9.60 4.93
N THR A 159 -0.05 8.43 5.51
CA THR A 159 -1.29 8.14 6.24
C THR A 159 -0.98 7.58 7.62
N ASP A 160 -1.73 8.07 8.61
CA ASP A 160 -1.79 7.57 9.98
C ASP A 160 -3.27 7.58 10.40
N TYR A 161 -3.91 6.40 10.42
CA TYR A 161 -5.35 6.27 10.61
C TYR A 161 -5.70 5.14 11.56
N THR A 162 -6.60 5.41 12.50
CA THR A 162 -7.19 4.40 13.38
C THR A 162 -8.69 4.29 13.12
N GLU A 163 -9.20 3.06 13.04
CA GLU A 163 -10.61 2.76 12.82
C GLU A 163 -11.51 3.54 13.80
N GLY A 164 -12.46 4.29 13.23
CA GLY A 164 -13.40 5.12 14.00
C GLY A 164 -12.97 6.56 14.16
N GLN A 165 -11.80 6.96 13.67
CA GLN A 165 -11.47 8.37 13.56
C GLN A 165 -12.46 9.08 12.61
N PRO A 166 -12.76 10.37 12.83
CA PRO A 166 -13.57 11.16 11.92
C PRO A 166 -12.94 11.20 10.52
N VAL A 167 -13.76 10.99 9.52
CA VAL A 167 -13.39 11.08 8.10
C VAL A 167 -14.34 12.06 7.40
N PRO A 168 -13.94 12.67 6.27
CA PRO A 168 -14.84 13.53 5.49
C PRO A 168 -16.14 12.83 5.14
N PRO A 169 -17.27 13.55 5.08
CA PRO A 169 -18.51 12.98 4.60
C PRO A 169 -18.38 12.55 3.14
N LYS A 170 -19.11 11.49 2.75
CA LYS A 170 -19.19 11.05 1.35
C LYS A 170 -19.85 12.17 0.52
N LYS A 171 -19.17 12.61 -0.53
CA LYS A 171 -19.62 13.68 -1.42
C LYS A 171 -20.13 13.15 -2.76
N GLN A 172 -19.55 12.05 -3.22
CA GLN A 172 -19.82 11.48 -4.54
C GLN A 172 -20.25 10.01 -4.41
N THR A 173 -21.03 9.53 -5.36
CA THR A 173 -21.53 8.15 -5.35
C THR A 173 -20.44 7.09 -5.49
N TRP A 174 -19.34 7.43 -6.14
CA TRP A 174 -18.18 6.54 -6.36
C TRP A 174 -17.17 6.55 -5.22
N GLU A 175 -17.25 7.47 -4.26
CA GLU A 175 -16.40 7.43 -3.07
C GLU A 175 -16.74 6.22 -2.19
N PRO A 176 -15.77 5.72 -1.41
CA PRO A 176 -15.98 4.59 -0.50
C PRO A 176 -17.09 4.86 0.52
N ASP A 177 -17.76 3.81 0.95
CA ASP A 177 -18.67 3.89 2.07
C ASP A 177 -17.90 4.29 3.34
N ARG A 178 -18.55 5.03 4.24
CA ARG A 178 -18.00 5.40 5.55
C ARG A 178 -18.30 4.27 6.54
N GLY A 179 -17.41 4.09 7.51
CA GLY A 179 -17.53 3.07 8.54
C GLY A 179 -16.29 2.20 8.68
N ARG A 180 -16.33 1.33 9.66
CA ARG A 180 -15.20 0.47 10.03
C ARG A 180 -14.98 -0.66 9.04
N ARG A 181 -13.72 -1.07 8.89
CA ARG A 181 -13.28 -2.25 8.13
C ARG A 181 -12.72 -3.31 9.08
N PRO A 182 -12.73 -4.61 8.67
CA PRO A 182 -12.18 -5.67 9.51
C PRO A 182 -10.66 -5.53 9.67
N ASN A 183 -10.13 -5.99 10.82
CA ASN A 183 -8.68 -6.03 11.04
C ASN A 183 -7.98 -7.11 10.20
N LEU A 184 -8.73 -8.08 9.67
CA LEU A 184 -8.25 -9.18 8.84
C LEU A 184 -9.06 -9.22 7.54
N GLY A 185 -8.41 -9.01 6.39
CA GLY A 185 -9.09 -8.97 5.09
C GLY A 185 -8.21 -9.43 3.94
N TYR A 186 -8.81 -9.58 2.76
CA TYR A 186 -8.04 -9.80 1.54
C TYR A 186 -7.36 -8.51 1.10
N ILE A 187 -6.36 -8.65 0.23
CA ILE A 187 -5.69 -7.54 -0.46
C ILE A 187 -5.85 -7.69 -1.96
N GLY A 188 -5.74 -6.58 -2.68
CA GLY A 188 -5.81 -6.57 -4.13
C GLY A 188 -5.12 -5.37 -4.74
N LEU A 189 -5.00 -5.38 -6.07
CA LEU A 189 -4.49 -4.29 -6.88
C LEU A 189 -5.59 -3.82 -7.82
N GLN A 190 -5.72 -2.52 -7.97
CA GLN A 190 -6.66 -1.92 -8.91
C GLN A 190 -6.05 -1.79 -10.30
N ASN A 191 -6.84 -2.09 -11.32
CA ASN A 191 -6.71 -1.48 -12.64
C ASN A 191 -7.88 -0.48 -12.79
N HIS A 192 -7.57 0.81 -12.94
CA HIS A 192 -8.58 1.85 -12.85
C HIS A 192 -9.29 2.08 -14.17
N SER A 193 -8.56 2.29 -15.26
CA SER A 193 -9.14 2.56 -16.58
C SER A 193 -8.23 2.10 -17.72
N ASP A 194 -8.73 2.17 -18.96
CA ASP A 194 -7.95 1.86 -20.17
C ASP A 194 -6.74 2.79 -20.39
N ALA A 195 -6.81 4.00 -19.84
CA ALA A 195 -5.75 5.00 -19.96
C ALA A 195 -4.65 4.84 -18.90
N ASP A 196 -4.92 4.05 -17.85
CA ASP A 196 -4.03 3.92 -16.71
C ASP A 196 -3.14 2.68 -16.87
N THR A 197 -1.84 2.90 -16.80
CA THR A 197 -0.87 1.80 -16.76
C THR A 197 0.06 1.97 -15.58
N VAL A 198 0.05 0.96 -14.71
CA VAL A 198 0.94 0.88 -13.54
C VAL A 198 1.62 -0.49 -13.54
N TYR A 199 2.92 -0.48 -13.31
CA TYR A 199 3.71 -1.70 -13.17
C TYR A 199 3.96 -2.00 -11.70
N PHE A 200 3.98 -3.30 -11.34
CA PHE A 200 4.32 -3.79 -10.00
C PHE A 200 5.40 -4.87 -10.13
N LYS A 201 6.46 -4.77 -9.35
CA LYS A 201 7.55 -5.78 -9.36
C LYS A 201 7.75 -6.49 -8.03
N GLU A 202 7.13 -6.00 -6.95
CA GLU A 202 7.19 -6.62 -5.64
C GLU A 202 5.85 -6.43 -4.93
N ILE A 203 5.31 -7.51 -4.42
CA ILE A 203 4.20 -7.52 -3.48
C ILE A 203 4.60 -8.56 -2.42
N SER A 204 4.90 -8.10 -1.23
CA SER A 204 5.39 -8.96 -0.14
C SER A 204 4.75 -8.57 1.19
N VAL A 205 4.75 -9.48 2.15
CA VAL A 205 4.27 -9.25 3.51
C VAL A 205 5.28 -9.77 4.52
N ARG A 206 5.38 -9.10 5.65
CA ARG A 206 6.14 -9.58 6.81
C ARG A 206 5.31 -9.41 8.08
N PRO A 207 5.47 -10.30 9.07
CA PRO A 207 4.85 -10.10 10.38
C PRO A 207 5.19 -8.73 10.96
N LEU A 208 4.24 -8.13 11.68
CA LEU A 208 4.47 -6.87 12.39
C LEU A 208 5.43 -7.08 13.57
N HIS A 209 5.28 -8.23 14.25
CA HIS A 209 6.15 -8.66 15.33
C HIS A 209 6.76 -10.02 14.99
N PRO A 210 8.04 -10.26 15.35
CA PRO A 210 8.72 -11.53 15.11
C PRO A 210 8.16 -12.66 15.97
#